data_da3645a416530f60f2103cb0ba75c010
#
_entry.id   da3645a416530f60f2103cb0ba75c010
#
_cell.length_a   1.000
_cell.length_b   1.000
_cell.length_c   1.000
_cell.angle_alpha   90.00
_cell.angle_beta   90.00
_cell.angle_gamma   90.00
#
_symmetry.space_group_name_H-M   'P 1'
#
loop_
_entity.id
_entity.type
_entity.pdbx_description
1 polymer ?
#
loop_
_entity_poly.entity_id
_entity_poly.type
_entity_poly.pdbx_seq_one_letter_code
_entity_poly.pdbx_strand_id
1 'polypeptide(L)'
;MSSNKIQKSIGWSLFSEIAVKFVVPITNMILARVLTPDAFGVVAVCNMLISFVDLITDAGFGKYIVQHDFENDKDKENYINVSFWTNLGISVVMTSLIIIFRVQMATMLGHREYANVISIASIQLIITSISSTQTAIFRRNFEFRKLFIARISVAIAPLVITVPLAIILRTYWALVIGNLCGALVNSIVLSVFSNWKPSVYYSFKLLKKMFSYSFWSLCEALANWTIFWVDTFIVGNYFSEYQLGLYKNSTNMVQSIMGMISASMSPVLLSTLSRLKNNPEKYKKAFLNIHSLIIYLVAPMGIGLFLYRKMATLLLFGSKWGEASNIVGAWGLMMMCSVIFYSFPAELYKSKGIPQMLFLSQCIYLLFMIPICVVTAKFGFWIMVYSRCGAIIIQMIIGIVFMKKFFEIDLQDYFKSFLYPLIATIAMILISEVTKWYLKGIIGDFIGILVCVLVYLAVVYVVARKKLLNIIQTIKKEKV
;
A
#
# COMPACT_ATOMS: atom_id res chain seq x y z
N MET A 1 20.92 -22.18 -10.01
CA MET A 1 21.18 -20.73 -10.14
C MET A 1 22.29 -20.34 -9.19
N SER A 2 23.28 -19.52 -9.62
CA SER A 2 24.37 -19.11 -8.73
C SER A 2 23.84 -18.15 -7.63
N SER A 3 24.29 -18.35 -6.39
CA SER A 3 23.97 -17.51 -5.23
C SER A 3 24.13 -16.00 -5.51
N ASN A 4 25.12 -15.63 -6.31
CA ASN A 4 25.38 -14.25 -6.75
C ASN A 4 24.24 -13.64 -7.59
N LYS A 5 23.55 -14.43 -8.41
CA LYS A 5 22.44 -13.93 -9.23
C LYS A 5 21.22 -13.62 -8.37
N ILE A 6 20.96 -14.45 -7.37
CA ILE A 6 19.85 -14.25 -6.41
C ILE A 6 20.11 -13.01 -5.55
N GLN A 7 21.32 -12.84 -5.01
CA GLN A 7 21.67 -11.68 -4.19
C GLN A 7 21.57 -10.35 -4.98
N LYS A 8 22.08 -10.31 -6.22
CA LYS A 8 21.93 -9.13 -7.09
C LYS A 8 20.47 -8.84 -7.41
N SER A 9 19.65 -9.86 -7.64
CA SER A 9 18.22 -9.70 -7.92
C SER A 9 17.46 -9.15 -6.73
N ILE A 10 17.76 -9.61 -5.51
CA ILE A 10 17.19 -9.07 -4.28
C ILE A 10 17.59 -7.59 -4.11
N GLY A 11 18.86 -7.25 -4.33
CA GLY A 11 19.35 -5.87 -4.26
C GLY A 11 18.59 -4.93 -5.22
N TRP A 12 18.39 -5.35 -6.48
CA TRP A 12 17.60 -4.59 -7.46
C TRP A 12 16.13 -4.44 -7.06
N SER A 13 15.52 -5.49 -6.49
CA SER A 13 14.14 -5.43 -6.00
C SER A 13 13.98 -4.42 -4.88
N LEU A 14 14.87 -4.45 -3.87
CA LEU A 14 14.83 -3.52 -2.74
C LEU A 14 15.10 -2.08 -3.17
N PHE A 15 16.09 -1.86 -4.03
CA PHE A 15 16.39 -0.52 -4.57
C PHE A 15 15.21 0.05 -5.36
N SER A 16 14.55 -0.80 -6.17
CA SER A 16 13.36 -0.46 -6.92
C SER A 16 12.21 0.01 -6.02
N GLU A 17 11.93 -0.76 -4.97
CA GLU A 17 10.87 -0.44 -4.01
C GLU A 17 11.12 0.90 -3.33
N ILE A 18 12.35 1.17 -2.92
CA ILE A 18 12.73 2.43 -2.27
C ILE A 18 12.63 3.61 -3.25
N ALA A 19 13.22 3.50 -4.44
CA ALA A 19 13.23 4.59 -5.43
C ALA A 19 11.81 5.02 -5.85
N VAL A 20 10.94 4.05 -6.18
CA VAL A 20 9.55 4.33 -6.56
C VAL A 20 8.78 4.99 -5.42
N LYS A 21 9.01 4.55 -4.17
CA LYS A 21 8.35 5.11 -2.98
C LYS A 21 8.74 6.56 -2.66
N PHE A 22 9.85 7.06 -3.20
CA PHE A 22 10.19 8.48 -3.12
C PHE A 22 9.61 9.29 -4.29
N VAL A 23 9.66 8.75 -5.51
CA VAL A 23 9.22 9.48 -6.71
C VAL A 23 7.71 9.73 -6.70
N VAL A 24 6.91 8.72 -6.34
CA VAL A 24 5.44 8.83 -6.36
C VAL A 24 4.91 9.91 -5.41
N PRO A 25 5.29 9.98 -4.12
CA PRO A 25 4.87 11.08 -3.25
C PRO A 25 5.29 12.46 -3.75
N ILE A 26 6.53 12.61 -4.26
CA ILE A 26 7.00 13.88 -4.82
C ILE A 26 6.12 14.32 -5.98
N THR A 27 5.81 13.41 -6.89
CA THR A 27 4.91 13.69 -8.03
C THR A 27 3.52 14.10 -7.54
N ASN A 28 2.97 13.40 -6.55
CA ASN A 28 1.67 13.75 -5.97
C ASN A 28 1.70 15.11 -5.26
N MET A 29 2.81 15.47 -4.59
CA MET A 29 2.98 16.81 -4.01
C MET A 29 2.93 17.92 -5.07
N ILE A 30 3.53 17.70 -6.23
CA ILE A 30 3.49 18.67 -7.35
C ILE A 30 2.07 18.76 -7.90
N LEU A 31 1.44 17.62 -8.19
CA LEU A 31 0.08 17.56 -8.74
C LEU A 31 -0.95 18.18 -7.80
N ALA A 32 -0.84 17.97 -6.50
CA ALA A 32 -1.75 18.54 -5.51
C ALA A 32 -1.65 20.08 -5.41
N ARG A 33 -0.49 20.66 -5.73
CA ARG A 33 -0.35 22.13 -5.81
C ARG A 33 -1.01 22.74 -7.05
N VAL A 34 -1.06 21.96 -8.12
CA VAL A 34 -1.63 22.40 -9.41
C VAL A 34 -3.14 22.17 -9.44
N LEU A 35 -3.58 20.97 -9.07
CA LEU A 35 -4.96 20.52 -9.15
C LEU A 35 -5.73 20.73 -7.84
N THR A 36 -7.06 20.74 -7.94
CA THR A 36 -7.97 20.82 -6.80
C THR A 36 -8.32 19.43 -6.25
N PRO A 37 -8.82 19.33 -5.01
CA PRO A 37 -9.27 18.05 -4.45
C PRO A 37 -10.30 17.32 -5.32
N ASP A 38 -11.25 18.07 -5.95
CA ASP A 38 -12.27 17.49 -6.84
C ASP A 38 -11.66 16.62 -7.94
N ALA A 39 -10.58 17.09 -8.57
CA ALA A 39 -9.90 16.35 -9.64
C ALA A 39 -9.37 14.99 -9.13
N PHE A 40 -8.87 14.94 -7.90
CA PHE A 40 -8.43 13.69 -7.29
C PHE A 40 -9.60 12.80 -6.87
N GLY A 41 -10.76 13.38 -6.49
CA GLY A 41 -11.99 12.65 -6.20
C GLY A 41 -12.49 11.86 -7.40
N VAL A 42 -12.61 12.51 -8.55
CA VAL A 42 -13.01 11.87 -9.82
C VAL A 42 -12.10 10.69 -10.16
N VAL A 43 -10.79 10.89 -10.06
CA VAL A 43 -9.79 9.86 -10.39
C VAL A 43 -9.81 8.73 -9.35
N ALA A 44 -10.15 9.02 -8.08
CA ALA A 44 -10.29 7.98 -7.06
C ALA A 44 -11.43 7.00 -7.39
N VAL A 45 -12.57 7.50 -7.90
CA VAL A 45 -13.67 6.66 -8.39
C VAL A 45 -13.23 5.77 -9.55
N CYS A 46 -12.55 6.36 -10.54
CA CYS A 46 -12.02 5.59 -11.68
C CYS A 46 -11.04 4.51 -11.24
N ASN A 47 -10.07 4.86 -10.39
CA ASN A 47 -9.05 3.94 -9.91
C ASN A 47 -9.64 2.80 -9.05
N MET A 48 -10.68 3.08 -8.28
CA MET A 48 -11.40 2.06 -7.51
C MET A 48 -12.01 1.01 -8.43
N LEU A 49 -12.76 1.44 -9.46
CA LEU A 49 -13.38 0.53 -10.42
C LEU A 49 -12.34 -0.27 -11.22
N ILE A 50 -11.32 0.43 -11.76
CA ILE A 50 -10.26 -0.21 -12.55
C ILE A 50 -9.51 -1.24 -11.72
N SER A 51 -9.11 -0.90 -10.49
CA SER A 51 -8.37 -1.83 -9.62
C SER A 51 -9.20 -3.04 -9.20
N PHE A 52 -10.53 -2.91 -9.08
CA PHE A 52 -11.42 -4.04 -8.84
C PHE A 52 -11.45 -5.00 -10.03
N VAL A 53 -11.60 -4.45 -11.23
CA VAL A 53 -11.63 -5.24 -12.44
C VAL A 53 -10.27 -5.88 -12.75
N ASP A 54 -9.17 -5.12 -12.57
CA ASP A 54 -7.81 -5.65 -12.71
C ASP A 54 -7.57 -6.86 -11.79
N LEU A 55 -8.09 -6.81 -10.57
CA LEU A 55 -7.98 -7.92 -9.62
C LEU A 55 -8.71 -9.18 -10.11
N ILE A 56 -9.90 -9.00 -10.72
CA ILE A 56 -10.68 -10.11 -11.29
C ILE A 56 -10.00 -10.63 -12.55
N THR A 57 -9.48 -9.77 -13.42
CA THR A 57 -8.84 -10.16 -14.68
C THR A 57 -7.54 -10.93 -14.46
N ASP A 58 -6.70 -10.50 -13.49
CA ASP A 58 -5.48 -11.24 -13.14
C ASP A 58 -5.81 -12.60 -12.49
N ALA A 59 -6.95 -12.71 -11.77
CA ALA A 59 -7.47 -13.93 -11.12
C ALA A 59 -6.40 -14.78 -10.41
N GLY A 60 -5.22 -14.20 -10.10
CA GLY A 60 -4.08 -14.91 -9.51
C GLY A 60 -3.25 -15.74 -10.50
N PHE A 61 -3.51 -15.66 -11.81
CA PHE A 61 -2.76 -16.39 -12.83
C PHE A 61 -1.27 -16.05 -12.82
N GLY A 62 -0.94 -14.78 -12.56
CA GLY A 62 0.45 -14.36 -12.39
C GLY A 62 1.17 -15.10 -11.25
N LYS A 63 0.50 -15.33 -10.11
CA LYS A 63 1.06 -16.13 -9.01
C LYS A 63 1.24 -17.59 -9.39
N TYR A 64 0.29 -18.18 -10.11
CA TYR A 64 0.38 -19.54 -10.62
C TYR A 64 1.61 -19.71 -11.50
N ILE A 65 1.81 -18.83 -12.49
CA ILE A 65 2.97 -18.88 -13.39
C ILE A 65 4.28 -18.82 -12.61
N VAL A 66 4.36 -18.04 -11.55
CA VAL A 66 5.58 -17.88 -10.73
C VAL A 66 5.88 -19.13 -9.90
N GLN A 67 4.87 -19.78 -9.35
CA GLN A 67 5.03 -20.83 -8.32
C GLN A 67 4.93 -22.26 -8.85
N HIS A 68 4.23 -22.46 -9.99
CA HIS A 68 3.97 -23.81 -10.51
C HIS A 68 5.22 -24.40 -11.17
N ASP A 69 5.50 -25.69 -10.88
CA ASP A 69 6.54 -26.45 -11.55
C ASP A 69 5.98 -27.04 -12.85
N PHE A 70 6.56 -26.61 -13.98
CA PHE A 70 6.17 -27.07 -15.31
C PHE A 70 7.01 -28.27 -15.72
N GLU A 71 6.41 -29.20 -16.46
CA GLU A 71 7.08 -30.42 -16.92
C GLU A 71 8.23 -30.13 -17.92
N ASN A 72 8.00 -29.12 -18.79
CA ASN A 72 8.97 -28.67 -19.78
C ASN A 72 8.67 -27.22 -20.22
N ASP A 73 9.58 -26.65 -21.05
CA ASP A 73 9.44 -25.28 -21.53
C ASP A 73 8.19 -25.06 -22.40
N LYS A 74 7.79 -26.08 -23.19
CA LYS A 74 6.59 -26.02 -24.02
C LYS A 74 5.31 -26.00 -23.16
N ASP A 75 5.27 -26.81 -22.11
CA ASP A 75 4.18 -26.81 -21.14
C ASP A 75 4.07 -25.43 -20.48
N LYS A 76 5.20 -24.87 -20.02
CA LYS A 76 5.27 -23.51 -19.47
C LYS A 76 4.70 -22.45 -20.44
N GLU A 77 5.11 -22.48 -21.72
CA GLU A 77 4.62 -21.55 -22.74
C GLU A 77 3.11 -21.69 -22.95
N ASN A 78 2.57 -22.91 -22.94
CA ASN A 78 1.14 -23.15 -23.06
C ASN A 78 0.36 -22.49 -21.91
N TYR A 79 0.80 -22.64 -20.66
CA TYR A 79 0.18 -21.96 -19.51
C TYR A 79 0.28 -20.44 -19.60
N ILE A 80 1.42 -19.91 -20.04
CA ILE A 80 1.64 -18.47 -20.23
C ILE A 80 0.68 -17.93 -21.30
N ASN A 81 0.52 -18.63 -22.44
CA ASN A 81 -0.41 -18.23 -23.50
C ASN A 81 -1.86 -18.27 -23.03
N VAL A 82 -2.28 -19.33 -22.33
CA VAL A 82 -3.63 -19.41 -21.75
C VAL A 82 -3.89 -18.27 -20.78
N SER A 83 -2.93 -17.95 -19.91
CA SER A 83 -3.02 -16.80 -18.98
C SER A 83 -3.17 -15.47 -19.73
N PHE A 84 -2.33 -15.24 -20.74
CA PHE A 84 -2.35 -14.01 -21.54
C PHE A 84 -3.70 -13.80 -22.25
N TRP A 85 -4.16 -14.80 -22.99
CA TRP A 85 -5.42 -14.69 -23.73
C TRP A 85 -6.63 -14.59 -22.82
N THR A 86 -6.60 -15.27 -21.67
CA THR A 86 -7.68 -15.15 -20.67
C THR A 86 -7.72 -13.74 -20.07
N ASN A 87 -6.56 -13.22 -19.63
CA ASN A 87 -6.50 -11.85 -19.08
C ASN A 87 -6.95 -10.80 -20.10
N LEU A 88 -6.45 -10.90 -21.34
CA LEU A 88 -6.83 -9.98 -22.41
C LEU A 88 -8.32 -10.11 -22.73
N GLY A 89 -8.84 -11.33 -22.89
CA GLY A 89 -10.25 -11.57 -23.18
C GLY A 89 -11.18 -11.03 -22.09
N ILE A 90 -10.88 -11.31 -20.83
CA ILE A 90 -11.68 -10.77 -19.71
C ILE A 90 -11.58 -9.24 -19.67
N SER A 91 -10.39 -8.66 -19.88
CA SER A 91 -10.19 -7.20 -19.88
C SER A 91 -10.98 -6.52 -21.00
N VAL A 92 -11.01 -7.10 -22.20
CA VAL A 92 -11.81 -6.58 -23.32
C VAL A 92 -13.30 -6.66 -23.00
N VAL A 93 -13.78 -7.81 -22.49
CA VAL A 93 -15.21 -7.97 -22.11
C VAL A 93 -15.58 -6.98 -21.01
N MET A 94 -14.78 -6.87 -19.97
CA MET A 94 -15.06 -5.97 -18.85
C MET A 94 -15.02 -4.50 -19.26
N THR A 95 -14.04 -4.10 -20.08
CA THR A 95 -14.00 -2.75 -20.65
C THR A 95 -15.23 -2.46 -21.50
N SER A 96 -15.67 -3.41 -22.35
CA SER A 96 -16.88 -3.27 -23.16
C SER A 96 -18.13 -3.14 -22.28
N LEU A 97 -18.24 -3.94 -21.22
CA LEU A 97 -19.34 -3.83 -20.25
C LEU A 97 -19.34 -2.47 -19.53
N ILE A 98 -18.16 -1.98 -19.12
CA ILE A 98 -18.03 -0.65 -18.50
C ILE A 98 -18.48 0.44 -19.48
N ILE A 99 -18.10 0.37 -20.76
CA ILE A 99 -18.49 1.36 -21.77
C ILE A 99 -19.99 1.31 -22.06
N ILE A 100 -20.58 0.11 -22.19
CA ILE A 100 -22.01 -0.07 -22.44
C ILE A 100 -22.84 0.42 -21.25
N PHE A 101 -22.46 0.01 -20.02
CA PHE A 101 -23.18 0.34 -18.80
C PHE A 101 -22.59 1.55 -18.05
N ARG A 102 -21.86 2.43 -18.74
CA ARG A 102 -21.11 3.54 -18.11
C ARG A 102 -21.97 4.43 -17.22
N VAL A 103 -23.21 4.72 -17.64
CA VAL A 103 -24.13 5.58 -16.89
C VAL A 103 -24.60 4.88 -15.61
N GLN A 104 -24.97 3.60 -15.70
CA GLN A 104 -25.41 2.81 -14.56
C GLN A 104 -24.27 2.65 -13.53
N MET A 105 -23.06 2.31 -14.00
CA MET A 105 -21.88 2.19 -13.13
C MET A 105 -21.52 3.52 -12.48
N ALA A 106 -21.52 4.61 -13.23
CA ALA A 106 -21.26 5.94 -12.69
C ALA A 106 -22.30 6.33 -11.63
N THR A 107 -23.58 6.02 -11.85
CA THR A 107 -24.66 6.26 -10.88
C THR A 107 -24.50 5.40 -9.61
N MET A 108 -24.10 4.12 -9.75
CA MET A 108 -23.80 3.25 -8.60
C MET A 108 -22.63 3.73 -7.76
N LEU A 109 -21.70 4.47 -8.37
CA LEU A 109 -20.55 5.09 -7.72
C LEU A 109 -20.85 6.50 -7.17
N GLY A 110 -22.12 6.96 -7.29
CA GLY A 110 -22.57 8.25 -6.79
C GLY A 110 -22.38 9.45 -7.74
N HIS A 111 -21.79 9.25 -8.94
CA HIS A 111 -21.32 10.33 -9.81
C HIS A 111 -21.66 10.10 -11.28
N ARG A 112 -22.95 10.28 -11.64
CA ARG A 112 -23.48 10.02 -13.01
C ARG A 112 -22.74 10.81 -14.11
N GLU A 113 -22.29 12.01 -13.82
CA GLU A 113 -21.58 12.90 -14.73
C GLU A 113 -20.22 12.36 -15.21
N TYR A 114 -19.60 11.44 -14.46
CA TYR A 114 -18.30 10.86 -14.81
C TYR A 114 -18.39 9.59 -15.67
N ALA A 115 -19.56 9.28 -16.23
CA ALA A 115 -19.75 8.11 -17.09
C ALA A 115 -18.73 8.04 -18.24
N ASN A 116 -18.47 9.16 -18.92
CA ASN A 116 -17.49 9.23 -20.00
C ASN A 116 -16.04 9.08 -19.50
N VAL A 117 -15.75 9.64 -18.34
CA VAL A 117 -14.41 9.54 -17.71
C VAL A 117 -14.10 8.08 -17.36
N ILE A 118 -15.04 7.40 -16.73
CA ILE A 118 -14.95 5.97 -16.38
C ILE A 118 -14.74 5.11 -17.63
N SER A 119 -15.46 5.41 -18.74
CA SER A 119 -15.29 4.70 -20.01
C SER A 119 -13.89 4.83 -20.57
N ILE A 120 -13.32 6.05 -20.59
CA ILE A 120 -11.98 6.28 -21.12
C ILE A 120 -10.94 5.68 -20.18
N ALA A 121 -11.10 5.84 -18.86
CA ALA A 121 -10.21 5.27 -17.87
C ALA A 121 -10.19 3.73 -17.93
N SER A 122 -11.31 3.06 -18.27
CA SER A 122 -11.38 1.60 -18.38
C SER A 122 -10.51 1.00 -19.50
N ILE A 123 -10.09 1.79 -20.50
CA ILE A 123 -9.13 1.36 -21.53
C ILE A 123 -7.81 0.91 -20.89
N GLN A 124 -7.48 1.44 -19.70
CA GLN A 124 -6.32 1.00 -18.92
C GLN A 124 -6.31 -0.51 -18.68
N LEU A 125 -7.47 -1.16 -18.50
CA LEU A 125 -7.60 -2.60 -18.28
C LEU A 125 -7.01 -3.43 -19.42
N ILE A 126 -7.27 -3.03 -20.66
CA ILE A 126 -6.73 -3.71 -21.85
C ILE A 126 -5.20 -3.51 -21.90
N ILE A 127 -4.72 -2.30 -21.58
CA ILE A 127 -3.30 -1.98 -21.60
C ILE A 127 -2.55 -2.77 -20.52
N THR A 128 -3.11 -2.85 -19.30
CA THR A 128 -2.48 -3.55 -18.18
C THR A 128 -2.48 -5.07 -18.37
N SER A 129 -3.49 -5.64 -19.03
CA SER A 129 -3.54 -7.08 -19.32
C SER A 129 -2.38 -7.56 -20.19
N ILE A 130 -1.89 -6.72 -21.10
CA ILE A 130 -0.73 -7.03 -21.96
C ILE A 130 0.55 -7.20 -21.12
N SER A 131 0.72 -6.40 -20.07
CA SER A 131 1.93 -6.39 -19.24
C SER A 131 1.89 -7.32 -18.03
N SER A 132 0.72 -7.77 -17.62
CA SER A 132 0.52 -8.63 -16.44
C SER A 132 1.29 -9.95 -16.58
N THR A 133 1.09 -10.64 -17.67
CA THR A 133 1.77 -11.94 -17.97
C THR A 133 3.30 -11.79 -18.04
N GLN A 134 3.80 -10.72 -18.68
CA GLN A 134 5.24 -10.44 -18.76
C GLN A 134 5.85 -10.18 -17.39
N THR A 135 5.12 -9.48 -16.52
CA THR A 135 5.54 -9.27 -15.13
C THR A 135 5.71 -10.60 -14.39
N ALA A 136 4.80 -11.55 -14.58
CA ALA A 136 4.89 -12.89 -14.00
C ALA A 136 6.10 -13.67 -14.53
N ILE A 137 6.37 -13.61 -15.82
CA ILE A 137 7.54 -14.26 -16.46
C ILE A 137 8.83 -13.70 -15.85
N PHE A 138 8.99 -12.38 -15.78
CA PHE A 138 10.20 -11.77 -15.21
C PHE A 138 10.39 -12.11 -13.72
N ARG A 139 9.30 -12.17 -12.93
CA ARG A 139 9.37 -12.63 -11.53
C ARG A 139 9.83 -14.07 -11.42
N ARG A 140 9.27 -14.98 -12.24
CA ARG A 140 9.66 -16.37 -12.28
C ARG A 140 11.14 -16.55 -12.62
N ASN A 141 11.64 -15.80 -13.60
CA ASN A 141 13.02 -15.88 -14.07
C ASN A 141 14.02 -15.11 -13.19
N PHE A 142 13.55 -14.48 -12.09
CA PHE A 142 14.36 -13.60 -11.23
C PHE A 142 15.00 -12.42 -11.98
N GLU A 143 14.34 -11.92 -13.03
CA GLU A 143 14.80 -10.79 -13.84
C GLU A 143 14.36 -9.44 -13.25
N PHE A 144 14.63 -9.24 -11.96
CA PHE A 144 14.18 -8.05 -11.21
C PHE A 144 14.76 -6.74 -11.73
N ARG A 145 15.89 -6.75 -12.43
CA ARG A 145 16.44 -5.56 -13.09
C ARG A 145 15.50 -5.03 -14.17
N LYS A 146 14.91 -5.90 -14.98
CA LYS A 146 13.93 -5.50 -16.01
C LYS A 146 12.66 -4.93 -15.37
N LEU A 147 12.18 -5.58 -14.31
CA LEU A 147 11.05 -5.05 -13.51
C LEU A 147 11.36 -3.71 -12.85
N PHE A 148 12.61 -3.50 -12.40
CA PHE A 148 13.05 -2.21 -11.89
C PHE A 148 12.95 -1.11 -12.95
N ILE A 149 13.49 -1.36 -14.15
CA ILE A 149 13.44 -0.38 -15.24
C ILE A 149 11.98 -0.03 -15.58
N ALA A 150 11.10 -1.03 -15.69
CA ALA A 150 9.69 -0.79 -15.93
C ALA A 150 9.04 0.06 -14.83
N ARG A 151 9.26 -0.31 -13.55
CA ARG A 151 8.70 0.42 -12.40
C ARG A 151 9.18 1.87 -12.31
N ILE A 152 10.48 2.11 -12.52
CA ILE A 152 11.01 3.47 -12.47
C ILE A 152 10.52 4.31 -13.64
N SER A 153 10.36 3.72 -14.84
CA SER A 153 9.77 4.40 -15.99
C SER A 153 8.32 4.81 -15.70
N VAL A 154 7.52 3.92 -15.11
CA VAL A 154 6.14 4.24 -14.67
C VAL A 154 6.12 5.30 -13.58
N ALA A 155 7.06 5.29 -12.64
CA ALA A 155 7.13 6.28 -11.57
C ALA A 155 7.52 7.68 -12.11
N ILE A 156 8.37 7.74 -13.13
CA ILE A 156 8.81 9.00 -13.77
C ILE A 156 7.78 9.50 -14.79
N ALA A 157 7.02 8.62 -15.43
CA ALA A 157 6.05 9.00 -16.46
C ALA A 157 5.07 10.12 -16.01
N PRO A 158 4.52 10.14 -14.79
CA PRO A 158 3.68 11.23 -14.33
C PRO A 158 4.41 12.58 -14.21
N LEU A 159 5.71 12.61 -13.89
CA LEU A 159 6.49 13.85 -13.87
C LEU A 159 6.62 14.45 -15.26
N VAL A 160 6.81 13.61 -16.28
CA VAL A 160 7.05 14.03 -17.65
C VAL A 160 5.75 14.28 -18.43
N ILE A 161 4.67 13.55 -18.10
CA ILE A 161 3.42 13.58 -18.85
C ILE A 161 2.32 14.24 -18.02
N THR A 162 2.02 13.72 -16.82
CA THR A 162 0.87 14.16 -16.02
C THR A 162 1.07 15.57 -15.48
N VAL A 163 2.26 15.93 -15.01
CA VAL A 163 2.52 17.26 -14.46
C VAL A 163 2.39 18.36 -15.53
N PRO A 164 3.00 18.26 -16.71
CA PRO A 164 2.77 19.24 -17.80
C PRO A 164 1.30 19.31 -18.20
N LEU A 165 0.62 18.17 -18.37
CA LEU A 165 -0.82 18.15 -18.68
C LEU A 165 -1.66 18.80 -17.58
N ALA A 166 -1.31 18.61 -16.30
CA ALA A 166 -2.01 19.22 -15.18
C ALA A 166 -1.85 20.76 -15.18
N ILE A 167 -0.68 21.27 -15.54
CA ILE A 167 -0.42 22.72 -15.65
C ILE A 167 -1.25 23.32 -16.77
N ILE A 168 -1.37 22.63 -17.93
CA ILE A 168 -2.08 23.11 -19.12
C ILE A 168 -3.61 22.97 -18.93
N LEU A 169 -4.08 21.78 -18.59
CA LEU A 169 -5.52 21.45 -18.54
C LEU A 169 -6.20 21.89 -17.25
N ARG A 170 -5.50 21.83 -16.12
CA ARG A 170 -6.00 22.14 -14.76
C ARG A 170 -7.28 21.38 -14.37
N THR A 171 -7.47 20.19 -14.93
CA THR A 171 -8.65 19.33 -14.72
C THR A 171 -8.22 17.90 -14.41
N TYR A 172 -9.18 17.08 -13.96
CA TYR A 172 -8.98 15.64 -13.71
C TYR A 172 -8.53 14.86 -14.95
N TRP A 173 -8.75 15.38 -16.17
CA TRP A 173 -8.30 14.75 -17.40
C TRP A 173 -6.78 14.56 -17.46
N ALA A 174 -6.03 15.47 -16.85
CA ALA A 174 -4.58 15.33 -16.78
C ALA A 174 -4.17 14.06 -16.03
N LEU A 175 -4.87 13.73 -14.93
CA LEU A 175 -4.62 12.53 -14.14
C LEU A 175 -5.07 11.26 -14.89
N VAL A 176 -6.24 11.29 -15.54
CA VAL A 176 -6.77 10.15 -16.30
C VAL A 176 -5.86 9.79 -17.47
N ILE A 177 -5.49 10.78 -18.28
CA ILE A 177 -4.55 10.60 -19.41
C ILE A 177 -3.19 10.17 -18.89
N GLY A 178 -2.72 10.77 -17.78
CA GLY A 178 -1.46 10.40 -17.15
C GLY A 178 -1.40 8.94 -16.71
N ASN A 179 -2.49 8.42 -16.12
CA ASN A 179 -2.60 7.01 -15.73
C ASN A 179 -2.58 6.08 -16.96
N LEU A 180 -3.30 6.43 -18.02
CA LEU A 180 -3.29 5.67 -19.28
C LEU A 180 -1.90 5.65 -19.90
N CYS A 181 -1.22 6.80 -19.98
CA CYS A 181 0.15 6.89 -20.47
C CYS A 181 1.13 6.09 -19.58
N GLY A 182 0.97 6.13 -18.27
CA GLY A 182 1.76 5.32 -17.35
C GLY A 182 1.59 3.82 -17.59
N ALA A 183 0.35 3.35 -17.79
CA ALA A 183 0.07 1.97 -18.15
C ALA A 183 0.66 1.58 -19.52
N LEU A 184 0.58 2.46 -20.51
CA LEU A 184 1.20 2.27 -21.83
C LEU A 184 2.73 2.17 -21.72
N VAL A 185 3.38 3.07 -21.00
CA VAL A 185 4.83 3.02 -20.74
C VAL A 185 5.22 1.70 -20.11
N ASN A 186 4.47 1.24 -19.10
CA ASN A 186 4.71 -0.06 -18.47
C ASN A 186 4.65 -1.21 -19.47
N SER A 187 3.56 -1.25 -20.27
CA SER A 187 3.33 -2.31 -21.24
C SER A 187 4.39 -2.31 -22.35
N ILE A 188 4.77 -1.14 -22.85
CA ILE A 188 5.83 -1.00 -23.88
C ILE A 188 7.17 -1.47 -23.32
N VAL A 189 7.58 -0.98 -22.16
CA VAL A 189 8.88 -1.32 -21.56
C VAL A 189 8.98 -2.82 -21.29
N LEU A 190 7.95 -3.43 -20.70
CA LEU A 190 7.94 -4.87 -20.43
C LEU A 190 7.91 -5.68 -21.73
N SER A 191 7.18 -5.26 -22.75
CA SER A 191 7.12 -5.94 -24.05
C SER A 191 8.43 -5.88 -24.83
N VAL A 192 9.16 -4.76 -24.74
CA VAL A 192 10.48 -4.61 -25.36
C VAL A 192 11.52 -5.52 -24.69
N PHE A 193 11.48 -5.63 -23.37
CA PHE A 193 12.41 -6.50 -22.63
C PHE A 193 12.01 -7.97 -22.64
N SER A 194 10.78 -8.32 -23.07
CA SER A 194 10.30 -9.69 -23.08
C SER A 194 10.75 -10.45 -24.33
N ASN A 195 11.42 -11.57 -24.12
CA ASN A 195 11.73 -12.52 -25.18
C ASN A 195 10.51 -13.36 -25.58
N TRP A 196 9.53 -13.51 -24.65
CA TRP A 196 8.30 -14.22 -24.93
C TRP A 196 7.36 -13.35 -25.77
N LYS A 197 6.74 -13.97 -26.75
CA LYS A 197 5.68 -13.38 -27.59
C LYS A 197 4.45 -14.27 -27.51
N PRO A 198 3.24 -13.68 -27.51
CA PRO A 198 2.00 -14.46 -27.47
C PRO A 198 1.88 -15.32 -28.74
N SER A 199 1.59 -16.60 -28.55
CA SER A 199 1.21 -17.52 -29.63
C SER A 199 -0.30 -17.85 -29.56
N VAL A 200 -0.88 -18.25 -30.67
CA VAL A 200 -2.29 -18.63 -30.74
C VAL A 200 -2.48 -20.03 -30.19
N TYR A 201 -2.44 -20.15 -28.87
CA TYR A 201 -2.71 -21.39 -28.15
C TYR A 201 -3.64 -21.15 -26.99
N TYR A 202 -4.70 -21.97 -26.88
CA TYR A 202 -5.66 -21.91 -25.79
C TYR A 202 -6.15 -23.28 -25.37
N SER A 203 -6.31 -23.51 -24.05
CA SER A 203 -6.83 -24.77 -23.50
C SER A 203 -7.65 -24.51 -22.25
N PHE A 204 -8.93 -24.81 -22.30
CA PHE A 204 -9.85 -24.74 -21.15
C PHE A 204 -9.43 -25.69 -20.00
N LYS A 205 -8.78 -26.82 -20.32
CA LYS A 205 -8.27 -27.75 -19.31
C LYS A 205 -7.17 -27.09 -18.45
N LEU A 206 -6.24 -26.38 -19.09
CA LEU A 206 -5.19 -25.65 -18.40
C LEU A 206 -5.76 -24.47 -17.60
N LEU A 207 -6.70 -23.72 -18.19
CA LEU A 207 -7.40 -22.63 -17.49
C LEU A 207 -8.07 -23.13 -16.20
N LYS A 208 -8.82 -24.25 -16.26
CA LYS A 208 -9.51 -24.81 -15.08
C LYS A 208 -8.50 -25.18 -13.99
N LYS A 209 -7.34 -25.75 -14.37
CA LYS A 209 -6.27 -26.11 -13.43
C LYS A 209 -5.66 -24.86 -12.76
N MET A 210 -5.38 -23.81 -13.55
CA MET A 210 -4.90 -22.52 -13.04
C MET A 210 -5.90 -21.87 -12.09
N PHE A 211 -7.17 -21.80 -12.47
CA PHE A 211 -8.21 -21.15 -11.70
C PHE A 211 -8.44 -21.84 -10.35
N SER A 212 -8.48 -23.16 -10.32
CA SER A 212 -8.64 -23.92 -9.08
C SER A 212 -7.55 -23.60 -8.05
N TYR A 213 -6.32 -23.42 -8.49
CA TYR A 213 -5.20 -23.04 -7.62
C TYR A 213 -5.30 -21.57 -7.17
N SER A 214 -5.69 -20.69 -8.10
CA SER A 214 -5.69 -19.24 -7.89
C SER A 214 -6.88 -18.74 -7.06
N PHE A 215 -7.93 -19.54 -6.90
CA PHE A 215 -9.18 -19.14 -6.24
C PHE A 215 -8.97 -18.57 -4.82
N TRP A 216 -8.21 -19.26 -3.98
CA TRP A 216 -7.93 -18.77 -2.63
C TRP A 216 -7.10 -17.50 -2.61
N SER A 217 -6.16 -17.37 -3.58
CA SER A 217 -5.39 -16.16 -3.75
C SER A 217 -6.24 -14.97 -4.19
N LEU A 218 -7.27 -15.23 -5.01
CA LEU A 218 -8.25 -14.22 -5.41
C LEU A 218 -9.11 -13.78 -4.22
N CYS A 219 -9.57 -14.71 -3.39
CA CYS A 219 -10.33 -14.38 -2.18
C CYS A 219 -9.53 -13.48 -1.21
N GLU A 220 -8.25 -13.80 -0.98
CA GLU A 220 -7.35 -12.96 -0.18
C GLU A 220 -7.19 -11.57 -0.79
N ALA A 221 -6.98 -11.51 -2.10
CA ALA A 221 -6.81 -10.24 -2.81
C ALA A 221 -8.09 -9.39 -2.78
N LEU A 222 -9.29 -10.00 -2.89
CA LEU A 222 -10.59 -9.34 -2.73
C LEU A 222 -10.76 -8.77 -1.32
N ALA A 223 -10.41 -9.51 -0.28
CA ALA A 223 -10.50 -9.01 1.08
C ALA A 223 -9.57 -7.79 1.30
N ASN A 224 -8.34 -7.86 0.81
CA ASN A 224 -7.40 -6.74 0.85
C ASN A 224 -7.91 -5.54 0.04
N TRP A 225 -8.44 -5.76 -1.15
CA TRP A 225 -9.04 -4.71 -1.98
C TRP A 225 -10.20 -4.03 -1.24
N THR A 226 -11.08 -4.81 -0.62
CA THR A 226 -12.22 -4.29 0.13
C THR A 226 -11.77 -3.42 1.31
N ILE A 227 -10.75 -3.84 2.09
CA ILE A 227 -10.19 -3.03 3.19
C ILE A 227 -9.67 -1.67 2.68
N PHE A 228 -9.09 -1.65 1.48
CA PHE A 228 -8.45 -0.46 0.91
C PHE A 228 -9.42 0.50 0.21
N TRP A 229 -10.54 -0.01 -0.33
CA TRP A 229 -11.42 0.74 -1.21
C TRP A 229 -12.85 0.94 -0.71
N VAL A 230 -13.34 0.11 0.23
CA VAL A 230 -14.75 0.18 0.65
C VAL A 230 -15.08 1.51 1.33
N ASP A 231 -14.16 2.08 2.08
CA ASP A 231 -14.31 3.42 2.67
C ASP A 231 -14.37 4.50 1.59
N THR A 232 -13.58 4.38 0.53
CA THR A 232 -13.63 5.27 -0.64
C THR A 232 -14.97 5.16 -1.37
N PHE A 233 -15.51 3.94 -1.52
CA PHE A 233 -16.83 3.70 -2.09
C PHE A 233 -17.93 4.38 -1.25
N ILE A 234 -17.88 4.24 0.07
CA ILE A 234 -18.84 4.86 0.99
C ILE A 234 -18.74 6.39 0.89
N VAL A 235 -17.51 6.95 0.94
CA VAL A 235 -17.32 8.40 0.83
C VAL A 235 -17.84 8.92 -0.52
N GLY A 236 -17.59 8.22 -1.62
CA GLY A 236 -18.05 8.61 -2.96
C GLY A 236 -19.58 8.61 -3.10
N ASN A 237 -20.30 7.73 -2.39
CA ASN A 237 -21.76 7.65 -2.45
C ASN A 237 -22.48 8.63 -1.52
N TYR A 238 -21.85 9.03 -0.40
CA TYR A 238 -22.50 9.87 0.61
C TYR A 238 -22.06 11.34 0.57
N PHE A 239 -20.92 11.65 -0.05
CA PHE A 239 -20.30 12.96 0.03
C PHE A 239 -19.85 13.48 -1.34
N SER A 240 -19.41 14.76 -1.42
CA SER A 240 -18.98 15.39 -2.66
C SER A 240 -17.63 14.89 -3.15
N GLU A 241 -17.33 15.14 -4.46
CA GLU A 241 -16.03 14.84 -5.07
C GLU A 241 -14.89 15.55 -4.35
N TYR A 242 -15.13 16.77 -3.87
CA TYR A 242 -14.18 17.54 -3.07
C TYR A 242 -13.78 16.76 -1.80
N GLN A 243 -14.78 16.27 -1.05
CA GLN A 243 -14.56 15.49 0.17
C GLN A 243 -13.91 14.15 -0.13
N LEU A 244 -14.30 13.49 -1.22
CA LEU A 244 -13.68 12.26 -1.69
C LEU A 244 -12.21 12.47 -2.06
N GLY A 245 -11.90 13.55 -2.77
CA GLY A 245 -10.54 13.92 -3.13
C GLY A 245 -9.68 14.25 -1.92
N LEU A 246 -10.20 15.06 -0.98
CA LEU A 246 -9.55 15.32 0.30
C LEU A 246 -9.23 14.01 1.04
N TYR A 247 -10.23 13.13 1.15
CA TYR A 247 -10.09 11.85 1.85
C TYR A 247 -9.04 10.97 1.18
N LYS A 248 -9.25 10.63 -0.09
CA LYS A 248 -8.44 9.60 -0.77
C LYS A 248 -7.00 10.05 -1.00
N ASN A 249 -6.78 11.30 -1.42
CA ASN A 249 -5.42 11.77 -1.64
C ASN A 249 -4.63 11.90 -0.33
N SER A 250 -5.27 12.39 0.74
CA SER A 250 -4.64 12.46 2.07
C SER A 250 -4.29 11.08 2.62
N THR A 251 -5.22 10.13 2.55
CA THR A 251 -5.00 8.75 3.03
C THR A 251 -3.91 8.04 2.24
N ASN A 252 -3.91 8.17 0.90
CA ASN A 252 -2.88 7.59 0.03
C ASN A 252 -1.48 8.18 0.33
N MET A 253 -1.38 9.49 0.57
CA MET A 253 -0.11 10.13 0.86
C MET A 253 0.47 9.65 2.20
N VAL A 254 -0.34 9.67 3.26
CA VAL A 254 0.08 9.16 4.58
C VAL A 254 0.47 7.68 4.49
N GLN A 255 -0.32 6.87 3.77
CA GLN A 255 -0.02 5.46 3.55
C GLN A 255 1.28 5.24 2.77
N SER A 256 1.58 6.09 1.78
CA SER A 256 2.84 6.01 1.03
C SER A 256 4.03 6.27 1.94
N ILE A 257 3.96 7.31 2.80
CA ILE A 257 5.01 7.67 3.75
C ILE A 257 5.23 6.54 4.77
N MET A 258 4.17 6.08 5.44
CA MET A 258 4.25 4.99 6.43
C MET A 258 4.63 3.65 5.79
N GLY A 259 4.18 3.41 4.57
CA GLY A 259 4.48 2.21 3.79
C GLY A 259 5.96 2.05 3.43
N MET A 260 6.77 3.12 3.43
CA MET A 260 8.22 3.04 3.21
C MET A 260 8.89 2.19 4.30
N ILE A 261 8.47 2.35 5.55
CA ILE A 261 9.01 1.58 6.68
C ILE A 261 8.62 0.11 6.54
N SER A 262 7.36 -0.15 6.27
CA SER A 262 6.85 -1.52 6.09
C SER A 262 7.59 -2.25 4.97
N ALA A 263 7.78 -1.60 3.81
CA ALA A 263 8.48 -2.20 2.69
C ALA A 263 9.95 -2.55 2.97
N SER A 264 10.60 -1.77 3.82
CA SER A 264 12.01 -1.98 4.17
C SER A 264 12.18 -3.09 5.22
N MET A 265 11.27 -3.17 6.18
CA MET A 265 11.42 -4.00 7.38
C MET A 265 10.68 -5.35 7.29
N SER A 266 9.53 -5.43 6.59
CA SER A 266 8.76 -6.69 6.48
C SER A 266 9.56 -7.85 5.87
N PRO A 267 10.34 -7.67 4.79
CA PRO A 267 11.16 -8.77 4.26
C PRO A 267 12.23 -9.27 5.24
N VAL A 268 12.81 -8.35 6.03
CA VAL A 268 13.82 -8.68 7.05
C VAL A 268 13.16 -9.49 8.17
N LEU A 269 12.01 -9.04 8.65
CA LEU A 269 11.27 -9.75 9.70
C LEU A 269 10.85 -11.14 9.22
N LEU A 270 10.21 -11.23 8.05
CA LEU A 270 9.75 -12.51 7.50
C LEU A 270 10.90 -13.51 7.33
N SER A 271 12.03 -13.08 6.74
CA SER A 271 13.19 -13.96 6.52
C SER A 271 13.81 -14.44 7.84
N THR A 272 13.91 -13.55 8.84
CA THR A 272 14.44 -13.90 10.16
C THR A 272 13.53 -14.90 10.88
N LEU A 273 12.22 -14.61 10.90
CA LEU A 273 11.23 -15.49 11.54
C LEU A 273 11.16 -16.87 10.87
N SER A 274 11.20 -16.92 9.54
CA SER A 274 11.16 -18.18 8.80
C SER A 274 12.34 -19.10 9.11
N ARG A 275 13.53 -18.56 9.35
CA ARG A 275 14.72 -19.31 9.76
C ARG A 275 14.61 -19.83 11.20
N LEU A 276 13.95 -19.07 12.07
CA LEU A 276 13.85 -19.37 13.50
C LEU A 276 12.58 -20.18 13.88
N LYS A 277 11.76 -20.55 12.90
CA LYS A 277 10.44 -21.20 13.15
C LYS A 277 10.48 -22.43 14.05
N ASN A 278 11.60 -23.16 14.05
CA ASN A 278 11.80 -24.38 14.84
C ASN A 278 12.35 -24.12 16.26
N ASN A 279 12.64 -22.85 16.62
CA ASN A 279 13.10 -22.49 17.96
C ASN A 279 12.19 -21.41 18.56
N PRO A 280 11.17 -21.77 19.34
CA PRO A 280 10.14 -20.84 19.81
C PRO A 280 10.67 -19.65 20.61
N GLU A 281 11.69 -19.86 21.45
CA GLU A 281 12.25 -18.77 22.27
C GLU A 281 12.99 -17.74 21.42
N LYS A 282 13.86 -18.19 20.51
CA LYS A 282 14.58 -17.30 19.60
C LYS A 282 13.61 -16.60 18.63
N TYR A 283 12.57 -17.31 18.18
CA TYR A 283 11.52 -16.75 17.32
C TYR A 283 10.79 -15.59 18.00
N LYS A 284 10.29 -15.80 19.24
CA LYS A 284 9.62 -14.75 20.02
C LYS A 284 10.53 -13.56 20.27
N LYS A 285 11.78 -13.81 20.69
CA LYS A 285 12.79 -12.76 20.96
C LYS A 285 13.13 -11.96 19.70
N ALA A 286 13.32 -12.63 18.56
CA ALA A 286 13.60 -11.95 17.28
C ALA A 286 12.43 -11.09 16.86
N PHE A 287 11.19 -11.58 16.96
CA PHE A 287 9.99 -10.78 16.69
C PHE A 287 9.93 -9.54 17.58
N LEU A 288 10.01 -9.67 18.90
CA LEU A 288 9.91 -8.55 19.84
C LEU A 288 11.02 -7.51 19.62
N ASN A 289 12.23 -7.95 19.30
CA ASN A 289 13.36 -7.07 19.04
C ASN A 289 13.14 -6.23 17.77
N ILE A 290 12.80 -6.88 16.64
CA ILE A 290 12.57 -6.19 15.37
C ILE A 290 11.32 -5.31 15.47
N HIS A 291 10.25 -5.80 16.11
CA HIS A 291 9.03 -5.04 16.36
C HIS A 291 9.31 -3.77 17.19
N SER A 292 10.14 -3.87 18.22
CA SER A 292 10.56 -2.69 18.99
C SER A 292 11.28 -1.64 18.12
N LEU A 293 12.17 -2.04 17.20
CA LEU A 293 12.81 -1.11 16.26
C LEU A 293 11.79 -0.39 15.37
N ILE A 294 10.76 -1.10 14.93
CA ILE A 294 9.69 -0.54 14.11
C ILE A 294 8.92 0.53 14.89
N ILE A 295 8.61 0.27 16.17
CA ILE A 295 7.92 1.25 17.02
C ILE A 295 8.75 2.52 17.16
N TYR A 296 10.08 2.44 17.32
CA TYR A 296 10.97 3.62 17.36
C TYR A 296 10.89 4.49 16.10
N LEU A 297 10.57 3.92 14.95
CA LEU A 297 10.45 4.67 13.69
C LEU A 297 9.02 5.17 13.45
N VAL A 298 8.03 4.31 13.68
CA VAL A 298 6.63 4.57 13.28
C VAL A 298 5.91 5.45 14.28
N ALA A 299 6.20 5.30 15.61
CA ALA A 299 5.50 6.08 16.63
C ALA A 299 5.77 7.59 16.51
N PRO A 300 7.02 8.08 16.40
CA PRO A 300 7.27 9.51 16.24
C PRO A 300 6.70 10.05 14.90
N MET A 301 6.68 9.24 13.84
CA MET A 301 6.13 9.67 12.55
C MET A 301 4.61 9.85 12.62
N GLY A 302 3.87 8.88 13.18
CA GLY A 302 2.41 8.98 13.30
C GLY A 302 1.98 10.11 14.21
N ILE A 303 2.62 10.25 15.37
CA ILE A 303 2.35 11.33 16.31
C ILE A 303 2.83 12.67 15.78
N GLY A 304 3.97 12.73 15.11
CA GLY A 304 4.47 13.94 14.45
C GLY A 304 3.52 14.45 13.37
N LEU A 305 2.96 13.57 12.53
CA LEU A 305 1.93 13.91 11.55
C LEU A 305 0.66 14.45 12.22
N PHE A 306 0.28 13.93 13.38
CA PHE A 306 -0.87 14.42 14.12
C PHE A 306 -0.60 15.80 14.74
N LEU A 307 0.53 15.97 15.41
CA LEU A 307 0.88 17.22 16.10
C LEU A 307 1.07 18.38 15.13
N TYR A 308 1.75 18.14 14.02
CA TYR A 308 2.07 19.16 13.00
C TYR A 308 1.24 18.96 11.72
N ARG A 309 -0.01 18.46 11.85
CA ARG A 309 -0.86 18.11 10.70
C ARG A 309 -1.08 19.26 9.71
N LYS A 310 -1.21 20.51 10.21
CA LYS A 310 -1.38 21.70 9.35
C LYS A 310 -0.13 21.96 8.52
N MET A 311 1.02 21.94 9.15
CA MET A 311 2.32 22.11 8.48
C MET A 311 2.61 20.95 7.53
N ALA A 312 2.38 19.71 7.95
CA ALA A 312 2.52 18.53 7.09
C ALA A 312 1.64 18.65 5.83
N THR A 313 0.37 19.05 5.99
CA THR A 313 -0.53 19.25 4.86
C THR A 313 -0.06 20.35 3.92
N LEU A 314 0.40 21.46 4.46
CA LEU A 314 0.95 22.56 3.67
C LEU A 314 2.16 22.11 2.85
N LEU A 315 3.07 21.35 3.46
CA LEU A 315 4.25 20.82 2.77
C LEU A 315 3.88 19.77 1.72
N LEU A 316 2.94 18.89 2.02
CA LEU A 316 2.57 17.78 1.14
C LEU A 316 1.67 18.23 -0.03
N PHE A 317 0.72 19.13 0.22
CA PHE A 317 -0.33 19.45 -0.76
C PHE A 317 -0.42 20.94 -1.13
N GLY A 318 0.11 21.82 -0.28
CA GLY A 318 -0.02 23.26 -0.44
C GLY A 318 -1.26 23.85 0.24
N SER A 319 -1.47 25.16 0.07
CA SER A 319 -2.49 25.93 0.83
C SER A 319 -3.94 25.58 0.47
N LYS A 320 -4.20 25.08 -0.74
CA LYS A 320 -5.56 24.70 -1.20
C LYS A 320 -6.17 23.52 -0.42
N TRP A 321 -5.36 22.77 0.32
CA TRP A 321 -5.72 21.53 0.99
C TRP A 321 -5.84 21.67 2.53
N GLY A 322 -6.09 22.87 3.03
CA GLY A 322 -6.10 23.13 4.48
C GLY A 322 -6.99 22.19 5.29
N GLU A 323 -8.19 21.88 4.78
CA GLU A 323 -9.12 20.93 5.41
C GLU A 323 -8.59 19.51 5.50
N ALA A 324 -7.71 19.08 4.58
CA ALA A 324 -7.09 17.77 4.60
C ALA A 324 -6.23 17.53 5.85
N SER A 325 -5.84 18.60 6.57
CA SER A 325 -4.98 18.50 7.75
C SER A 325 -5.53 17.56 8.83
N ASN A 326 -6.84 17.59 9.05
CA ASN A 326 -7.46 16.71 10.03
C ASN A 326 -7.42 15.24 9.60
N ILE A 327 -7.56 14.97 8.29
CA ILE A 327 -7.43 13.62 7.74
C ILE A 327 -5.98 13.15 7.85
N VAL A 328 -5.02 13.98 7.46
CA VAL A 328 -3.57 13.67 7.56
C VAL A 328 -3.19 13.30 8.99
N GLY A 329 -3.64 14.09 9.97
CA GLY A 329 -3.36 13.82 11.38
C GLY A 329 -4.00 12.52 11.90
N ALA A 330 -5.30 12.37 11.71
CA ALA A 330 -6.06 11.19 12.17
C ALA A 330 -5.56 9.90 11.47
N TRP A 331 -5.32 9.98 10.15
CA TRP A 331 -4.79 8.84 9.38
C TRP A 331 -3.36 8.50 9.76
N GLY A 332 -2.54 9.50 10.14
CA GLY A 332 -1.20 9.28 10.66
C GLY A 332 -1.21 8.41 11.93
N LEU A 333 -2.10 8.71 12.89
CA LEU A 333 -2.28 7.89 14.10
C LEU A 333 -2.83 6.49 13.76
N MET A 334 -3.84 6.42 12.90
CA MET A 334 -4.42 5.15 12.48
C MET A 334 -3.38 4.26 11.79
N MET A 335 -2.58 4.80 10.88
CA MET A 335 -1.54 4.05 10.18
C MET A 335 -0.40 3.61 11.12
N MET A 336 -0.03 4.45 12.09
CA MET A 336 0.90 4.07 13.16
C MET A 336 0.40 2.81 13.89
N CYS A 337 -0.84 2.82 14.35
CA CYS A 337 -1.47 1.68 15.01
C CYS A 337 -1.56 0.46 14.07
N SER A 338 -1.95 0.68 12.81
CA SER A 338 -2.04 -0.39 11.81
C SER A 338 -0.69 -1.06 11.55
N VAL A 339 0.38 -0.29 11.43
CA VAL A 339 1.72 -0.84 11.23
C VAL A 339 2.16 -1.66 12.44
N ILE A 340 1.98 -1.12 13.65
CA ILE A 340 2.43 -1.74 14.89
C ILE A 340 1.62 -3.00 15.24
N PHE A 341 0.30 -2.95 15.16
CA PHE A 341 -0.58 -4.01 15.68
C PHE A 341 -1.11 -4.96 14.61
N TYR A 342 -0.93 -4.66 13.32
CA TYR A 342 -1.42 -5.50 12.24
C TYR A 342 -0.37 -5.86 11.20
N SER A 343 0.25 -4.86 10.53
CA SER A 343 1.10 -5.13 9.36
C SER A 343 2.34 -5.96 9.70
N PHE A 344 3.02 -5.66 10.81
CA PHE A 344 4.17 -6.46 11.25
C PHE A 344 3.78 -7.76 11.93
N PRO A 345 2.77 -7.83 12.82
CA PRO A 345 2.24 -9.11 13.28
C PRO A 345 1.75 -10.04 12.16
N ALA A 346 1.32 -9.51 11.01
CA ALA A 346 0.96 -10.32 9.85
C ALA A 346 2.12 -11.20 9.33
N GLU A 347 3.37 -10.79 9.53
CA GLU A 347 4.54 -11.58 9.13
C GLU A 347 4.72 -12.85 10.00
N LEU A 348 4.18 -12.89 11.21
CA LEU A 348 4.13 -14.09 12.05
C LEU A 348 3.33 -15.20 11.36
N TYR A 349 2.14 -14.87 10.82
CA TYR A 349 1.28 -15.84 10.14
C TYR A 349 1.94 -16.39 8.88
N LYS A 350 2.57 -15.49 8.10
CA LYS A 350 3.27 -15.86 6.86
C LYS A 350 4.48 -16.74 7.15
N SER A 351 5.26 -16.44 8.19
CA SER A 351 6.46 -17.21 8.54
C SER A 351 6.16 -18.61 9.06
N LYS A 352 4.99 -18.82 9.68
CA LYS A 352 4.50 -20.13 10.11
C LYS A 352 3.69 -20.88 9.02
N GLY A 353 3.42 -20.26 7.89
CA GLY A 353 2.64 -20.86 6.79
C GLY A 353 1.15 -21.04 7.11
N ILE A 354 0.57 -20.15 7.93
CA ILE A 354 -0.86 -20.14 8.29
C ILE A 354 -1.58 -18.86 7.79
N PRO A 355 -1.55 -18.57 6.47
CA PRO A 355 -2.17 -17.37 5.92
C PRO A 355 -3.70 -17.33 6.11
N GLN A 356 -4.34 -18.49 6.34
CA GLN A 356 -5.78 -18.58 6.61
C GLN A 356 -6.19 -17.76 7.85
N MET A 357 -5.33 -17.71 8.87
CA MET A 357 -5.60 -16.93 10.09
C MET A 357 -5.50 -15.43 9.81
N LEU A 358 -4.61 -15.02 8.93
CA LEU A 358 -4.53 -13.62 8.48
C LEU A 358 -5.81 -13.24 7.72
N PHE A 359 -6.26 -14.07 6.78
CA PHE A 359 -7.52 -13.87 6.06
C PHE A 359 -8.72 -13.80 7.00
N LEU A 360 -8.81 -14.71 7.97
CA LEU A 360 -9.86 -14.70 9.01
C LEU A 360 -9.86 -13.38 9.79
N SER A 361 -8.68 -12.87 10.18
CA SER A 361 -8.56 -11.60 10.89
C SER A 361 -9.07 -10.42 10.05
N GLN A 362 -8.81 -10.44 8.73
CA GLN A 362 -9.31 -9.44 7.79
C GLN A 362 -10.84 -9.50 7.65
N CYS A 363 -11.41 -10.69 7.54
CA CYS A 363 -12.87 -10.88 7.45
C CYS A 363 -13.56 -10.36 8.72
N ILE A 364 -13.04 -10.68 9.91
CA ILE A 364 -13.59 -10.17 11.18
C ILE A 364 -13.50 -8.64 11.21
N TYR A 365 -12.37 -8.07 10.82
CA TYR A 365 -12.21 -6.61 10.77
C TYR A 365 -13.22 -5.95 9.82
N LEU A 366 -13.40 -6.48 8.60
CA LEU A 366 -14.36 -5.98 7.62
C LEU A 366 -15.80 -6.04 8.11
N LEU A 367 -16.16 -7.10 8.84
CA LEU A 367 -17.50 -7.31 9.41
C LEU A 367 -17.91 -6.14 10.35
N PHE A 368 -16.97 -5.54 11.05
CA PHE A 368 -17.24 -4.39 11.92
C PHE A 368 -16.97 -3.06 11.20
N MET A 369 -15.91 -2.95 10.43
CA MET A 369 -15.49 -1.70 9.80
C MET A 369 -16.54 -1.18 8.80
N ILE A 370 -17.10 -2.08 7.96
CA ILE A 370 -18.09 -1.67 6.97
C ILE A 370 -19.36 -1.09 7.60
N PRO A 371 -20.03 -1.76 8.57
CA PRO A 371 -21.19 -1.18 9.24
C PRO A 371 -20.87 0.15 9.97
N ILE A 372 -19.70 0.24 10.62
CA ILE A 372 -19.28 1.49 11.27
C ILE A 372 -19.23 2.62 10.24
N CYS A 373 -18.58 2.41 9.09
CA CYS A 373 -18.47 3.44 8.06
C CYS A 373 -19.83 3.81 7.46
N VAL A 374 -20.69 2.83 7.14
CA VAL A 374 -22.02 3.06 6.54
C VAL A 374 -22.93 3.82 7.51
N VAL A 375 -22.96 3.42 8.77
CA VAL A 375 -23.81 4.08 9.78
C VAL A 375 -23.31 5.50 10.04
N THR A 376 -22.01 5.68 10.23
CA THR A 376 -21.44 6.98 10.58
C THR A 376 -21.42 7.96 9.40
N ALA A 377 -21.43 7.48 8.15
CA ALA A 377 -21.59 8.32 6.96
C ALA A 377 -22.92 9.10 6.96
N LYS A 378 -23.98 8.56 7.56
CA LYS A 378 -25.28 9.24 7.69
C LYS A 378 -25.24 10.46 8.63
N PHE A 379 -24.25 10.52 9.52
CA PHE A 379 -24.08 11.60 10.49
C PHE A 379 -23.09 12.68 10.03
N GLY A 380 -22.43 12.49 8.88
CA GLY A 380 -21.57 13.48 8.25
C GLY A 380 -20.16 13.00 7.99
N PHE A 381 -19.47 13.74 7.11
CA PHE A 381 -18.15 13.38 6.59
C PHE A 381 -17.10 13.19 7.69
N TRP A 382 -16.97 14.15 8.60
CA TRP A 382 -15.95 14.09 9.66
C TRP A 382 -16.19 12.96 10.65
N ILE A 383 -17.48 12.69 10.97
CA ILE A 383 -17.83 11.58 11.87
C ILE A 383 -17.43 10.25 11.23
N MET A 384 -17.72 10.09 9.94
CA MET A 384 -17.29 8.89 9.18
C MET A 384 -15.75 8.76 9.17
N VAL A 385 -15.01 9.83 8.87
CA VAL A 385 -13.53 9.81 8.82
C VAL A 385 -12.94 9.39 10.18
N TYR A 386 -13.39 9.99 11.27
CA TYR A 386 -12.88 9.65 12.62
C TYR A 386 -13.30 8.25 13.06
N SER A 387 -14.52 7.83 12.75
CA SER A 387 -14.99 6.47 13.04
C SER A 387 -14.21 5.41 12.25
N ARG A 388 -13.89 5.69 10.99
CA ARG A 388 -13.03 4.84 10.17
C ARG A 388 -11.62 4.71 10.77
N CYS A 389 -11.05 5.82 11.25
CA CYS A 389 -9.78 5.79 11.97
C CYS A 389 -9.91 5.01 13.29
N GLY A 390 -10.98 5.20 14.04
CA GLY A 390 -11.24 4.51 15.30
C GLY A 390 -11.46 3.00 15.15
N ALA A 391 -11.97 2.55 14.01
CA ALA A 391 -12.16 1.13 13.72
C ALA A 391 -10.84 0.33 13.79
N ILE A 392 -9.67 0.98 13.70
CA ILE A 392 -8.36 0.33 13.89
C ILE A 392 -8.25 -0.37 15.25
N ILE A 393 -8.96 0.10 16.28
CA ILE A 393 -8.98 -0.49 17.62
C ILE A 393 -9.45 -1.95 17.53
N ILE A 394 -10.43 -2.25 16.69
CA ILE A 394 -10.91 -3.61 16.47
C ILE A 394 -9.79 -4.49 15.89
N GLN A 395 -9.07 -3.97 14.92
CA GLN A 395 -7.95 -4.68 14.30
C GLN A 395 -6.80 -4.89 15.30
N MET A 396 -6.54 -3.92 16.19
CA MET A 396 -5.57 -4.05 17.28
C MET A 396 -5.96 -5.18 18.24
N ILE A 397 -7.23 -5.22 18.67
CA ILE A 397 -7.74 -6.27 19.56
C ILE A 397 -7.61 -7.64 18.90
N ILE A 398 -8.05 -7.79 17.65
CA ILE A 398 -7.91 -9.04 16.90
C ILE A 398 -6.44 -9.46 16.83
N GLY A 399 -5.53 -8.54 16.48
CA GLY A 399 -4.10 -8.79 16.39
C GLY A 399 -3.50 -9.29 17.72
N ILE A 400 -3.82 -8.61 18.82
CA ILE A 400 -3.35 -8.98 20.17
C ILE A 400 -3.87 -10.37 20.58
N VAL A 401 -5.17 -10.62 20.40
CA VAL A 401 -5.80 -11.91 20.74
C VAL A 401 -5.17 -13.06 19.94
N PHE A 402 -5.00 -12.85 18.64
CA PHE A 402 -4.42 -13.85 17.75
C PHE A 402 -2.94 -14.10 18.04
N MET A 403 -2.15 -13.04 18.34
CA MET A 403 -0.75 -13.19 18.75
C MET A 403 -0.61 -14.06 20.01
N LYS A 404 -1.45 -13.82 21.02
CA LYS A 404 -1.46 -14.62 22.23
C LYS A 404 -1.86 -16.08 21.96
N LYS A 405 -2.93 -16.29 21.17
CA LYS A 405 -3.52 -17.62 20.93
C LYS A 405 -2.66 -18.52 20.04
N PHE A 406 -2.10 -17.97 18.95
CA PHE A 406 -1.43 -18.78 17.91
C PHE A 406 0.10 -18.75 17.99
N PHE A 407 0.67 -17.74 18.65
CA PHE A 407 2.12 -17.58 18.73
C PHE A 407 2.64 -17.60 20.17
N GLU A 408 1.73 -17.67 21.15
CA GLU A 408 2.06 -17.70 22.58
C GLU A 408 3.01 -16.55 22.99
N ILE A 409 2.87 -15.40 22.35
CA ILE A 409 3.63 -14.20 22.69
C ILE A 409 3.02 -13.63 23.97
N ASP A 410 3.85 -13.51 25.00
CA ASP A 410 3.41 -12.93 26.26
C ASP A 410 3.10 -11.43 26.05
N LEU A 411 1.90 -11.04 26.48
CA LEU A 411 1.44 -9.66 26.37
C LEU A 411 2.30 -8.70 27.19
N GLN A 412 2.83 -9.15 28.33
CA GLN A 412 3.72 -8.32 29.15
C GLN A 412 4.99 -7.96 28.36
N ASP A 413 5.63 -8.94 27.72
CA ASP A 413 6.83 -8.72 26.93
C ASP A 413 6.55 -7.93 25.68
N TYR A 414 5.38 -8.15 25.06
CA TYR A 414 4.91 -7.35 23.94
C TYR A 414 4.78 -5.86 24.34
N PHE A 415 4.08 -5.55 25.42
CA PHE A 415 3.91 -4.18 25.89
C PHE A 415 5.20 -3.57 26.47
N LYS A 416 6.10 -4.36 27.07
CA LYS A 416 7.44 -3.88 27.45
C LYS A 416 8.25 -3.39 26.25
N SER A 417 7.99 -3.87 25.03
CA SER A 417 8.66 -3.40 23.82
C SER A 417 8.33 -1.93 23.49
N PHE A 418 7.21 -1.43 23.99
CA PHE A 418 6.74 -0.04 23.80
C PHE A 418 7.33 0.95 24.78
N LEU A 419 7.81 0.50 25.95
CA LEU A 419 8.14 1.38 27.07
C LEU A 419 9.11 2.51 26.70
N TYR A 420 10.24 2.17 26.11
CA TYR A 420 11.24 3.17 25.74
C TYR A 420 10.82 4.06 24.56
N PRO A 421 10.25 3.52 23.45
CA PRO A 421 9.66 4.36 22.41
C PRO A 421 8.58 5.30 22.94
N LEU A 422 7.76 4.85 23.89
CA LEU A 422 6.70 5.65 24.48
C LEU A 422 7.27 6.83 25.28
N ILE A 423 8.29 6.60 26.11
CA ILE A 423 8.98 7.67 26.85
C ILE A 423 9.51 8.75 25.91
N ALA A 424 10.20 8.34 24.84
CA ALA A 424 10.75 9.28 23.86
C ALA A 424 9.64 10.03 23.10
N THR A 425 8.52 9.36 22.83
CA THR A 425 7.37 9.96 22.14
C THR A 425 6.63 10.95 23.06
N ILE A 426 6.50 10.64 24.35
CA ILE A 426 5.93 11.59 25.34
C ILE A 426 6.80 12.84 25.44
N ALA A 427 8.13 12.69 25.52
CA ALA A 427 9.03 13.82 25.51
C ALA A 427 8.87 14.69 24.25
N MET A 428 8.70 14.06 23.09
CA MET A 428 8.43 14.75 21.82
C MET A 428 7.09 15.51 21.87
N ILE A 429 6.04 14.93 22.46
CA ILE A 429 4.73 15.60 22.61
C ILE A 429 4.88 16.83 23.50
N LEU A 430 5.51 16.70 24.67
CA LEU A 430 5.69 17.81 25.61
C LEU A 430 6.48 18.95 24.97
N ILE A 431 7.58 18.67 24.31
CA ILE A 431 8.37 19.71 23.65
C ILE A 431 7.63 20.35 22.45
N SER A 432 6.78 19.58 21.75
CA SER A 432 5.91 20.11 20.72
C SER A 432 4.94 21.17 21.23
N GLU A 433 4.33 20.96 22.40
CA GLU A 433 3.43 21.95 23.00
C GLU A 433 4.21 23.19 23.46
N VAL A 434 5.40 23.02 24.03
CA VAL A 434 6.28 24.14 24.39
C VAL A 434 6.69 24.95 23.15
N THR A 435 7.13 24.28 22.08
CA THR A 435 7.55 24.98 20.86
C THR A 435 6.39 25.73 20.19
N LYS A 436 5.18 25.18 20.15
CA LYS A 436 3.99 25.87 19.63
C LYS A 436 3.58 27.08 20.47
N TRP A 437 3.85 27.07 21.76
CA TRP A 437 3.58 28.21 22.62
C TRP A 437 4.50 29.40 22.30
N TYR A 438 5.79 29.15 22.11
CA TYR A 438 6.79 30.19 21.88
C TYR A 438 6.99 30.55 20.41
N LEU A 439 6.85 29.59 19.51
CA LEU A 439 7.17 29.74 18.10
C LEU A 439 5.86 29.65 17.27
N LYS A 440 5.41 30.81 16.77
CA LYS A 440 4.18 30.89 15.97
C LYS A 440 4.48 30.98 14.47
N GLY A 441 3.54 30.49 13.64
CA GLY A 441 3.60 30.55 12.20
C GLY A 441 4.43 29.42 11.56
N ILE A 442 4.53 29.45 10.24
CA ILE A 442 5.12 28.36 9.43
C ILE A 442 6.59 28.07 9.81
N ILE A 443 7.38 29.11 10.03
CA ILE A 443 8.77 28.97 10.44
C ILE A 443 8.85 28.37 11.85
N GLY A 444 7.97 28.79 12.74
CA GLY A 444 7.88 28.23 14.10
C GLY A 444 7.54 26.74 14.11
N ASP A 445 6.57 26.32 13.30
CA ASP A 445 6.21 24.92 13.14
C ASP A 445 7.38 24.09 12.56
N PHE A 446 8.12 24.65 11.60
CA PHE A 446 9.28 23.97 11.01
C PHE A 446 10.42 23.78 12.04
N ILE A 447 10.74 24.84 12.81
CA ILE A 447 11.71 24.74 13.91
C ILE A 447 11.21 23.77 14.97
N GLY A 448 9.91 23.81 15.31
CA GLY A 448 9.28 22.88 16.25
C GLY A 448 9.44 21.41 15.84
N ILE A 449 9.24 21.11 14.57
CA ILE A 449 9.48 19.75 14.03
C ILE A 449 10.93 19.33 14.21
N LEU A 450 11.89 20.20 13.86
CA LEU A 450 13.32 19.90 14.02
C LEU A 450 13.69 19.66 15.48
N VAL A 451 13.21 20.51 16.38
CA VAL A 451 13.44 20.36 17.83
C VAL A 451 12.82 19.06 18.35
N CYS A 452 11.60 18.71 17.92
CA CYS A 452 10.95 17.44 18.27
C CYS A 452 11.78 16.23 17.82
N VAL A 453 12.31 16.25 16.61
CA VAL A 453 13.18 15.17 16.09
C VAL A 453 14.45 15.06 16.92
N LEU A 454 15.11 16.18 17.21
CA LEU A 454 16.35 16.19 18.00
C LEU A 454 16.11 15.69 19.43
N VAL A 455 15.04 16.16 20.09
CA VAL A 455 14.68 15.70 21.45
C VAL A 455 14.33 14.21 21.44
N TYR A 456 13.56 13.76 20.46
CA TYR A 456 13.24 12.35 20.33
C TYR A 456 14.52 11.50 20.22
N LEU A 457 15.42 11.85 19.32
CA LEU A 457 16.70 11.14 19.12
C LEU A 457 17.60 11.20 20.37
N ALA A 458 17.65 12.34 21.05
CA ALA A 458 18.40 12.50 22.29
C ALA A 458 17.87 11.59 23.41
N VAL A 459 16.54 11.55 23.61
CA VAL A 459 15.92 10.69 24.62
C VAL A 459 16.13 9.22 24.26
N VAL A 460 15.95 8.82 22.99
CA VAL A 460 16.24 7.46 22.53
C VAL A 460 17.71 7.09 22.77
N TYR A 461 18.65 8.01 22.52
CA TYR A 461 20.05 7.78 22.76
C TYR A 461 20.37 7.57 24.26
N VAL A 462 19.78 8.40 25.14
CA VAL A 462 20.01 8.31 26.59
C VAL A 462 19.36 7.06 27.19
N VAL A 463 18.08 6.83 26.87
CA VAL A 463 17.26 5.83 27.56
C VAL A 463 17.38 4.44 26.93
N ALA A 464 17.54 4.36 25.60
CA ALA A 464 17.44 3.11 24.86
C ALA A 464 18.74 2.64 24.21
N ARG A 465 19.86 3.38 24.31
CA ARG A 465 21.14 3.09 23.63
C ARG A 465 21.59 1.64 23.80
N LYS A 466 21.65 1.17 25.06
CA LYS A 466 22.11 -0.20 25.36
C LYS A 466 21.20 -1.25 24.70
N LYS A 467 19.87 -1.05 24.77
CA LYS A 467 18.88 -1.97 24.18
C LYS A 467 19.01 -1.98 22.65
N LEU A 468 19.11 -0.82 22.02
CA LEU A 468 19.24 -0.71 20.55
C LEU A 468 20.53 -1.35 20.04
N LEU A 469 21.67 -1.09 20.70
CA LEU A 469 22.94 -1.72 20.34
C LEU A 469 22.87 -3.24 20.45
N ASN A 470 22.27 -3.79 21.51
CA ASN A 470 22.08 -5.22 21.68
C ASN A 470 21.18 -5.82 20.58
N ILE A 471 20.08 -5.14 20.23
CA ILE A 471 19.19 -5.58 19.15
C ILE A 471 19.93 -5.62 17.81
N ILE A 472 20.67 -4.55 17.47
CA ILE A 472 21.42 -4.45 16.22
C ILE A 472 22.50 -5.54 16.15
N GLN A 473 23.21 -5.80 17.26
CA GLN A 473 24.22 -6.84 17.33
C GLN A 473 23.60 -8.25 17.17
N THR A 474 22.45 -8.50 17.79
CA THR A 474 21.72 -9.77 17.65
C THR A 474 21.31 -10.00 16.20
N ILE A 475 20.74 -8.99 15.53
CA ILE A 475 20.36 -9.08 14.12
C ILE A 475 21.57 -9.31 13.21
N LYS A 476 22.72 -8.68 13.52
CA LYS A 476 23.95 -8.92 12.77
C LYS A 476 24.49 -10.33 12.95
N LYS A 477 24.45 -10.89 14.15
CA LYS A 477 24.91 -12.26 14.45
C LYS A 477 24.01 -13.33 13.83
N GLU A 478 22.72 -13.05 13.68
CA GLU A 478 21.77 -13.99 13.06
C GLU A 478 21.74 -13.90 11.51
N LYS A 479 22.41 -12.88 10.92
CA LYS A 479 22.61 -12.79 9.45
C LYS A 479 23.82 -13.58 8.94
N VAL A 480 24.68 -14.06 9.81
CA VAL A 480 25.79 -14.98 9.51
C VAL A 480 25.34 -16.42 9.77
#